data_598b76d3785f883e2e3f1f81becbe157
#
_entry.id   598b76d3785f883e2e3f1f81becbe157
#
_cell.length_a   1.000
_cell.length_b   1.000
_cell.length_c   1.000
_cell.angle_alpha   90.00
_cell.angle_beta   90.00
_cell.angle_gamma   90.00
#
_symmetry.space_group_name_H-M   'P 1'
#
loop_
_entity.id
_entity.type
_entity.pdbx_description
1 polymer ?
#
loop_
_entity_poly.entity_id
_entity_poly.type
_entity_poly.pdbx_seq_one_letter_code
_entity_poly.pdbx_strand_id
1 'polypeptide(L)'
;MQRSDHAALIGAITAALLFGIVVPVSKTFLVGTGPITLAALLYMGAGVGLLLLKIIRPHQTQQEAPVTRRDIPFLAVIVIAGSVMGPILLMTGLTMVPAGTASLLLNAELVMTGIIASLFFSEPLGRRVAIAMMAVVIGGLILSVDPSGTFGISAGAVLILGACFCWGIDNNVTRSLSGKDPASVVIIKGMCAGIVGLILATLIGESLPSTHVILYILITGFFGYGLSLVLFIRSLRTLGAVRTGSLFALAPFIGAGFSWIFLGEVPGYQAVVSFLFMAIGVYLIATEDHHHLHSHIRVSHDHRHRHDDGHHTHSHLESDPGEHAHLHQHDMVTHDHQHTPDLHHYHDHELLPDDKKSE
;
A
#
# COMPACT_ATOMS: atom_id res chain seq x y z
N MET A 1 -22.74 1.03 15.25
CA MET A 1 -21.26 1.25 15.15
C MET A 1 -20.75 1.57 16.54
N GLN A 2 -19.84 0.76 17.05
CA GLN A 2 -19.19 0.97 18.34
C GLN A 2 -18.21 2.15 18.25
N ARG A 3 -17.79 2.74 19.38
CA ARG A 3 -16.80 3.85 19.39
C ARG A 3 -15.48 3.49 18.69
N SER A 4 -15.10 2.22 18.71
CA SER A 4 -13.94 1.66 18.00
C SER A 4 -14.05 1.80 16.48
N ASP A 5 -15.25 1.56 15.91
CA ASP A 5 -15.45 1.61 14.46
C ASP A 5 -15.34 3.03 13.91
N HIS A 6 -15.83 4.03 14.66
CA HIS A 6 -15.69 5.44 14.27
C HIS A 6 -14.22 5.89 14.28
N ALA A 7 -13.45 5.48 15.30
CA ALA A 7 -12.04 5.82 15.37
C ALA A 7 -11.24 5.18 14.21
N ALA A 8 -11.54 3.93 13.86
CA ALA A 8 -10.93 3.24 12.74
C ALA A 8 -11.32 3.86 11.39
N LEU A 9 -12.58 4.27 11.21
CA LEU A 9 -13.04 4.98 10.01
C LEU A 9 -12.30 6.31 9.82
N ILE A 10 -12.21 7.12 10.88
CA ILE A 10 -11.45 8.37 10.86
C ILE A 10 -9.97 8.10 10.56
N GLY A 11 -9.41 7.02 11.14
CA GLY A 11 -8.04 6.59 10.88
C GLY A 11 -7.79 6.27 9.40
N ALA A 12 -8.68 5.51 8.76
CA ALA A 12 -8.57 5.15 7.35
C ALA A 12 -8.68 6.39 6.43
N ILE A 13 -9.63 7.28 6.69
CA ILE A 13 -9.78 8.53 5.94
C ILE A 13 -8.55 9.42 6.11
N THR A 14 -8.05 9.56 7.34
CA THR A 14 -6.85 10.34 7.62
C THR A 14 -5.63 9.74 6.92
N ALA A 15 -5.50 8.40 6.90
CA ALA A 15 -4.44 7.72 6.16
C ALA A 15 -4.49 8.04 4.66
N ALA A 16 -5.67 7.96 4.04
CA ALA A 16 -5.85 8.28 2.62
C ALA A 16 -5.52 9.76 2.31
N LEU A 17 -5.93 10.69 3.18
CA LEU A 17 -5.62 12.11 3.05
C LEU A 17 -4.11 12.36 3.14
N LEU A 18 -3.46 11.86 4.19
CA LEU A 18 -2.03 12.05 4.41
C LEU A 18 -1.20 11.45 3.27
N PHE A 19 -1.56 10.26 2.79
CA PHE A 19 -0.87 9.61 1.69
C PHE A 19 -1.12 10.35 0.36
N GLY A 20 -2.37 10.72 0.08
CA GLY A 20 -2.76 11.35 -1.18
C GLY A 20 -2.04 12.69 -1.43
N ILE A 21 -1.85 13.51 -0.40
CA ILE A 21 -1.18 14.81 -0.55
C ILE A 21 0.35 14.72 -0.73
N VAL A 22 0.97 13.55 -0.51
CA VAL A 22 2.43 13.40 -0.62
C VAL A 22 2.92 13.76 -2.02
N VAL A 23 2.27 13.27 -3.08
CA VAL A 23 2.70 13.50 -4.47
C VAL A 23 2.68 14.98 -4.84
N PRO A 24 1.57 15.72 -4.65
CA PRO A 24 1.56 17.16 -4.95
C PRO A 24 2.52 17.96 -4.07
N VAL A 25 2.66 17.65 -2.79
CA VAL A 25 3.63 18.30 -1.92
C VAL A 25 5.07 18.01 -2.37
N SER A 26 5.37 16.76 -2.75
CA SER A 26 6.67 16.37 -3.30
C SER A 26 7.03 17.13 -4.57
N LYS A 27 6.05 17.41 -5.43
CA LYS A 27 6.25 18.24 -6.63
C LYS A 27 6.85 19.62 -6.30
N THR A 28 6.43 20.23 -5.20
CA THR A 28 6.97 21.54 -4.78
C THR A 28 8.43 21.45 -4.32
N PHE A 29 8.83 20.35 -3.69
CA PHE A 29 10.22 20.17 -3.27
C PHE A 29 11.17 19.88 -4.43
N LEU A 30 10.68 19.30 -5.54
CA LEU A 30 11.49 19.00 -6.74
C LEU A 30 12.05 20.25 -7.42
N VAL A 31 11.55 21.44 -7.12
CA VAL A 31 12.08 22.72 -7.65
C VAL A 31 13.53 22.97 -7.20
N GLY A 32 13.98 22.39 -6.10
CA GLY A 32 15.34 22.62 -5.56
C GLY A 32 15.98 21.36 -4.98
N THR A 33 15.39 20.19 -5.22
CA THR A 33 15.87 18.92 -4.67
C THR A 33 15.88 17.88 -5.78
N GLY A 34 16.97 17.13 -5.90
CA GLY A 34 17.04 16.01 -6.84
C GLY A 34 16.00 14.91 -6.51
N PRO A 35 15.46 14.21 -7.50
CA PRO A 35 14.41 13.23 -7.31
C PRO A 35 14.83 12.06 -6.40
N ILE A 36 16.08 11.61 -6.48
CA ILE A 36 16.57 10.51 -5.63
C ILE A 36 16.77 11.00 -4.19
N THR A 37 17.32 12.19 -4.02
CA THR A 37 17.46 12.84 -2.70
C THR A 37 16.09 13.01 -2.04
N LEU A 38 15.09 13.47 -2.79
CA LEU A 38 13.73 13.65 -2.28
C LEU A 38 13.11 12.32 -1.85
N ALA A 39 13.18 11.29 -2.71
CA ALA A 39 12.69 9.95 -2.39
C ALA A 39 13.34 9.39 -1.11
N ALA A 40 14.67 9.52 -1.00
CA ALA A 40 15.43 9.06 0.16
C ALA A 40 15.03 9.79 1.45
N LEU A 41 14.91 11.12 1.42
CA LEU A 41 14.54 11.90 2.59
C LEU A 41 13.09 11.65 3.04
N LEU A 42 12.15 11.44 2.11
CA LEU A 42 10.76 11.07 2.46
C LEU A 42 10.72 9.75 3.23
N TYR A 43 11.42 8.72 2.72
CA TYR A 43 11.48 7.42 3.41
C TYR A 43 12.27 7.48 4.71
N MET A 44 13.36 8.24 4.76
CA MET A 44 14.08 8.52 6.00
C MET A 44 13.17 9.16 7.05
N GLY A 45 12.34 10.13 6.63
CA GLY A 45 11.37 10.80 7.49
C GLY A 45 10.35 9.82 8.09
N ALA A 46 9.83 8.90 7.27
CA ALA A 46 8.96 7.83 7.75
C ALA A 46 9.66 6.93 8.77
N GLY A 47 10.87 6.46 8.47
CA GLY A 47 11.65 5.58 9.34
C GLY A 47 12.05 6.25 10.66
N VAL A 48 12.67 7.42 10.60
CA VAL A 48 13.11 8.17 11.80
C VAL A 48 11.91 8.61 12.63
N GLY A 49 10.88 9.16 12.00
CA GLY A 49 9.70 9.64 12.71
C GLY A 49 8.96 8.54 13.47
N LEU A 50 8.77 7.36 12.85
CA LEU A 50 8.16 6.22 13.53
C LEU A 50 9.09 5.62 14.61
N LEU A 51 10.40 5.60 14.38
CA LEU A 51 11.36 5.15 15.40
C LEU A 51 11.28 6.05 16.65
N LEU A 52 11.27 7.38 16.46
CA LEU A 52 11.09 8.32 17.56
C LEU A 52 9.75 8.12 18.28
N LEU A 53 8.66 7.93 17.52
CA LEU A 53 7.34 7.66 18.10
C LEU A 53 7.33 6.36 18.93
N LYS A 54 8.02 5.32 18.44
CA LYS A 54 8.15 4.03 19.13
C LYS A 54 8.94 4.16 20.42
N ILE A 55 10.01 4.96 20.43
CA ILE A 55 10.82 5.24 21.64
C ILE A 55 10.01 6.01 22.68
N ILE A 56 9.22 7.00 22.26
CA ILE A 56 8.41 7.84 23.16
C ILE A 56 7.21 7.05 23.73
N ARG A 57 6.66 6.08 22.97
CA ARG A 57 5.48 5.28 23.38
C ARG A 57 5.77 3.77 23.36
N PRO A 58 6.65 3.26 24.22
CA PRO A 58 7.10 1.87 24.17
C PRO A 58 5.99 0.83 24.47
N HIS A 59 4.97 1.18 25.25
CA HIS A 59 3.96 0.24 25.73
C HIS A 59 2.97 -0.27 24.65
N GLN A 60 2.90 0.37 23.48
CA GLN A 60 1.97 -0.05 22.41
C GLN A 60 2.55 -1.16 21.50
N THR A 61 3.83 -1.47 21.63
CA THR A 61 4.56 -2.39 20.73
C THR A 61 4.83 -3.78 21.33
N GLN A 62 4.55 -3.99 22.60
CA GLN A 62 4.87 -5.26 23.28
C GLN A 62 3.96 -6.44 22.91
N GLN A 63 2.88 -6.20 22.17
CA GLN A 63 1.89 -7.22 21.81
C GLN A 63 2.00 -7.73 20.36
N GLU A 64 2.94 -7.22 19.58
CA GLU A 64 3.09 -7.55 18.16
C GLU A 64 4.25 -8.52 17.93
N ALA A 65 4.09 -9.44 16.96
CA ALA A 65 5.15 -10.36 16.60
C ALA A 65 6.39 -9.63 16.05
N PRO A 66 7.59 -9.88 16.61
CA PRO A 66 8.79 -9.17 16.16
C PRO A 66 9.25 -9.67 14.79
N VAL A 67 9.95 -8.79 14.06
CA VAL A 67 10.66 -9.15 12.84
C VAL A 67 11.84 -10.06 13.19
N THR A 68 12.00 -11.16 12.48
CA THR A 68 13.01 -12.19 12.71
C THR A 68 14.00 -12.32 11.55
N ARG A 69 15.07 -13.10 11.73
CA ARG A 69 16.03 -13.36 10.63
C ARG A 69 15.41 -14.09 9.44
N ARG A 70 14.33 -14.84 9.63
CA ARG A 70 13.59 -15.53 8.54
C ARG A 70 12.87 -14.57 7.64
N ASP A 71 12.57 -13.36 8.11
CA ASP A 71 11.86 -12.33 7.35
C ASP A 71 12.80 -11.50 6.45
N ILE A 72 14.14 -11.64 6.62
CA ILE A 72 15.14 -10.86 5.88
C ILE A 72 15.00 -10.95 4.35
N PRO A 73 14.77 -12.11 3.71
CA PRO A 73 14.60 -12.17 2.26
C PRO A 73 13.40 -11.35 1.77
N PHE A 74 12.27 -11.44 2.46
CA PHE A 74 11.07 -10.65 2.15
C PHE A 74 11.33 -9.15 2.36
N LEU A 75 11.97 -8.79 3.47
CA LEU A 75 12.36 -7.40 3.74
C LEU A 75 13.30 -6.84 2.68
N ALA A 76 14.25 -7.63 2.20
CA ALA A 76 15.16 -7.19 1.12
C ALA A 76 14.39 -6.85 -0.15
N VAL A 77 13.43 -7.70 -0.57
CA VAL A 77 12.61 -7.46 -1.76
C VAL A 77 11.76 -6.20 -1.60
N ILE A 78 11.03 -6.05 -0.47
CA ILE A 78 10.17 -4.89 -0.25
C ILE A 78 10.95 -3.58 -0.07
N VAL A 79 12.17 -3.64 0.46
CA VAL A 79 13.06 -2.47 0.54
C VAL A 79 13.54 -2.08 -0.85
N ILE A 80 14.07 -3.03 -1.63
CA ILE A 80 14.65 -2.75 -2.96
C ILE A 80 13.54 -2.28 -3.91
N ALA A 81 12.49 -3.08 -4.10
CA ALA A 81 11.43 -2.76 -5.04
C ALA A 81 10.57 -1.59 -4.54
N GLY A 82 9.92 -1.77 -3.38
CA GLY A 82 8.89 -0.85 -2.92
C GLY A 82 9.42 0.44 -2.31
N SER A 83 10.61 0.41 -1.67
CA SER A 83 11.07 1.55 -0.89
C SER A 83 12.23 2.31 -1.51
N VAL A 84 13.02 1.69 -2.41
CA VAL A 84 14.10 2.34 -3.15
C VAL A 84 13.68 2.61 -4.58
N MET A 85 13.42 1.57 -5.38
CA MET A 85 13.15 1.72 -6.81
C MET A 85 11.82 2.46 -7.07
N GLY A 86 10.73 2.04 -6.43
CA GLY A 86 9.42 2.65 -6.62
C GLY A 86 9.44 4.17 -6.40
N PRO A 87 9.87 4.68 -5.23
CA PRO A 87 9.94 6.11 -4.97
C PRO A 87 10.89 6.88 -5.89
N ILE A 88 12.04 6.31 -6.26
CA ILE A 88 12.97 6.94 -7.21
C ILE A 88 12.30 7.10 -8.57
N LEU A 89 11.64 6.06 -9.07
CA LEU A 89 10.90 6.11 -10.33
C LEU A 89 9.74 7.12 -10.27
N LEU A 90 8.98 7.14 -9.17
CA LEU A 90 7.91 8.12 -8.99
C LEU A 90 8.45 9.55 -8.98
N MET A 91 9.45 9.85 -8.15
CA MET A 91 9.97 11.21 -8.04
C MET A 91 10.62 11.67 -9.35
N THR A 92 11.32 10.77 -10.06
CA THR A 92 11.87 11.07 -11.39
C THR A 92 10.75 11.32 -12.41
N GLY A 93 9.74 10.47 -12.46
CA GLY A 93 8.58 10.67 -13.33
C GLY A 93 7.82 11.97 -13.01
N LEU A 94 7.69 12.28 -11.72
CA LEU A 94 7.03 13.51 -11.24
C LEU A 94 7.75 14.79 -11.70
N THR A 95 9.04 14.77 -12.03
CA THR A 95 9.70 15.92 -12.66
C THR A 95 9.15 16.24 -14.06
N MET A 96 8.59 15.23 -14.75
CA MET A 96 8.23 15.28 -16.18
C MET A 96 6.72 15.46 -16.43
N VAL A 97 5.86 15.22 -15.41
CA VAL A 97 4.40 15.33 -15.56
C VAL A 97 3.79 16.18 -14.46
N PRO A 98 2.57 16.73 -14.67
CA PRO A 98 1.81 17.41 -13.62
C PRO A 98 1.55 16.50 -12.42
N ALA A 99 1.49 17.07 -11.21
CA ALA A 99 1.28 16.29 -10.00
C ALA A 99 -0.08 15.62 -9.95
N GLY A 100 -1.13 16.25 -10.51
CA GLY A 100 -2.45 15.66 -10.65
C GLY A 100 -2.45 14.43 -11.56
N THR A 101 -1.73 14.51 -12.69
CA THR A 101 -1.52 13.36 -13.61
C THR A 101 -0.77 12.23 -12.90
N ALA A 102 0.33 12.55 -12.21
CA ALA A 102 1.10 11.58 -11.45
C ALA A 102 0.23 10.89 -10.38
N SER A 103 -0.55 11.66 -9.62
CA SER A 103 -1.44 11.12 -8.60
C SER A 103 -2.47 10.15 -9.19
N LEU A 104 -3.12 10.49 -10.30
CA LEU A 104 -4.09 9.59 -10.93
C LEU A 104 -3.44 8.32 -11.46
N LEU A 105 -2.24 8.40 -12.06
CA LEU A 105 -1.50 7.22 -12.56
C LEU A 105 -1.19 6.21 -11.46
N LEU A 106 -1.11 6.62 -10.19
CA LEU A 106 -0.90 5.70 -9.05
C LEU A 106 -2.04 4.68 -8.88
N ASN A 107 -3.25 4.92 -9.42
CA ASN A 107 -4.28 3.89 -9.45
C ASN A 107 -3.84 2.63 -10.20
N ALA A 108 -2.84 2.71 -11.11
CA ALA A 108 -2.27 1.55 -11.77
C ALA A 108 -1.58 0.57 -10.81
N GLU A 109 -1.22 1.00 -9.60
CA GLU A 109 -0.68 0.11 -8.55
C GLU A 109 -1.67 -1.02 -8.23
N LEU A 110 -2.97 -0.73 -8.14
CA LEU A 110 -4.01 -1.74 -7.91
C LEU A 110 -4.01 -2.81 -9.01
N VAL A 111 -3.86 -2.37 -10.27
CA VAL A 111 -3.80 -3.27 -11.43
C VAL A 111 -2.54 -4.13 -11.38
N MET A 112 -1.38 -3.52 -11.14
CA MET A 112 -0.10 -4.25 -11.04
C MET A 112 -0.11 -5.25 -9.90
N THR A 113 -0.63 -4.86 -8.73
CA THR A 113 -0.79 -5.77 -7.58
C THR A 113 -1.67 -6.96 -7.92
N GLY A 114 -2.82 -6.74 -8.54
CA GLY A 114 -3.75 -7.81 -8.92
C GLY A 114 -3.18 -8.74 -10.02
N ILE A 115 -2.49 -8.20 -11.02
CA ILE A 115 -1.84 -9.01 -12.05
C ILE A 115 -0.73 -9.89 -11.44
N ILE A 116 0.11 -9.33 -10.58
CA ILE A 116 1.18 -10.08 -9.90
C ILE A 116 0.56 -11.16 -8.99
N ALA A 117 -0.49 -10.84 -8.24
CA ALA A 117 -1.21 -11.80 -7.41
C ALA A 117 -1.77 -12.96 -8.24
N SER A 118 -2.39 -12.68 -9.38
CA SER A 118 -2.93 -13.72 -10.25
C SER A 118 -1.85 -14.59 -10.90
N LEU A 119 -0.75 -13.99 -11.38
CA LEU A 119 0.29 -14.71 -12.12
C LEU A 119 1.20 -15.56 -11.20
N PHE A 120 1.55 -15.04 -10.02
CA PHE A 120 2.55 -15.68 -9.15
C PHE A 120 1.92 -16.40 -7.95
N PHE A 121 0.69 -16.03 -7.57
CA PHE A 121 0.01 -16.59 -6.41
C PHE A 121 -1.30 -17.30 -6.81
N SER A 122 -1.56 -17.46 -8.12
CA SER A 122 -2.73 -18.16 -8.67
C SER A 122 -4.07 -17.63 -8.15
N GLU A 123 -4.14 -16.34 -7.79
CA GLU A 123 -5.37 -15.72 -7.34
C GLU A 123 -6.34 -15.53 -8.52
N PRO A 124 -7.59 -16.02 -8.42
CA PRO A 124 -8.55 -15.89 -9.49
C PRO A 124 -9.03 -14.44 -9.60
N LEU A 125 -8.97 -13.88 -10.79
CA LEU A 125 -9.53 -12.57 -11.09
C LEU A 125 -11.01 -12.73 -11.48
N GLY A 126 -11.92 -12.32 -10.61
CA GLY A 126 -13.35 -12.23 -10.89
C GLY A 126 -13.62 -11.31 -12.10
N ARG A 127 -14.71 -11.58 -12.85
CA ARG A 127 -15.07 -10.76 -14.02
C ARG A 127 -15.21 -9.28 -13.67
N ARG A 128 -15.75 -8.97 -12.48
CA ARG A 128 -15.95 -7.60 -12.02
C ARG A 128 -14.60 -6.90 -11.76
N VAL A 129 -13.63 -7.59 -11.12
CA VAL A 129 -12.27 -7.10 -10.92
C VAL A 129 -11.57 -6.88 -12.26
N ALA A 130 -11.72 -7.82 -13.21
CA ALA A 130 -11.13 -7.68 -14.54
C ALA A 130 -11.67 -6.44 -15.29
N ILE A 131 -12.98 -6.17 -15.24
CA ILE A 131 -13.60 -4.96 -15.81
C ILE A 131 -13.07 -3.69 -15.11
N ALA A 132 -12.98 -3.73 -13.79
CA ALA A 132 -12.45 -2.61 -13.00
C ALA A 132 -10.99 -2.31 -13.35
N MET A 133 -10.14 -3.34 -13.42
CA MET A 133 -8.74 -3.20 -13.84
C MET A 133 -8.64 -2.65 -15.27
N MET A 134 -9.48 -3.10 -16.17
CA MET A 134 -9.54 -2.59 -17.55
C MET A 134 -9.89 -1.09 -17.57
N ALA A 135 -10.84 -0.64 -16.75
CA ALA A 135 -11.18 0.77 -16.64
C ALA A 135 -9.99 1.61 -16.14
N VAL A 136 -9.25 1.13 -15.13
CA VAL A 136 -8.04 1.79 -14.64
C VAL A 136 -6.95 1.82 -15.72
N VAL A 137 -6.74 0.72 -16.46
CA VAL A 137 -5.78 0.65 -17.56
C VAL A 137 -6.13 1.65 -18.66
N ILE A 138 -7.40 1.73 -19.08
CA ILE A 138 -7.85 2.71 -20.08
C ILE A 138 -7.57 4.13 -19.61
N GLY A 139 -7.91 4.48 -18.35
CA GLY A 139 -7.59 5.77 -17.78
C GLY A 139 -6.10 6.05 -17.77
N GLY A 140 -5.28 5.07 -17.39
CA GLY A 140 -3.80 5.17 -17.38
C GLY A 140 -3.23 5.39 -18.78
N LEU A 141 -3.73 4.68 -19.80
CA LEU A 141 -3.32 4.86 -21.19
C LEU A 141 -3.65 6.26 -21.70
N ILE A 142 -4.84 6.78 -21.41
CA ILE A 142 -5.24 8.15 -21.78
C ILE A 142 -4.29 9.19 -21.18
N LEU A 143 -3.91 9.03 -19.90
CA LEU A 143 -2.96 9.93 -19.22
C LEU A 143 -1.52 9.79 -19.71
N SER A 144 -1.18 8.63 -20.26
CA SER A 144 0.19 8.35 -20.71
C SER A 144 0.50 8.92 -22.09
N VAL A 145 -0.52 9.31 -22.85
CA VAL A 145 -0.35 9.94 -24.18
C VAL A 145 0.23 11.35 -24.01
N ASP A 146 1.28 11.66 -24.78
CA ASP A 146 1.92 12.97 -24.75
C ASP A 146 0.95 14.03 -25.30
N PRO A 147 0.61 15.07 -24.51
CA PRO A 147 -0.31 16.12 -24.94
C PRO A 147 0.25 17.01 -26.07
N SER A 148 1.53 16.92 -26.40
CA SER A 148 2.15 17.67 -27.50
C SER A 148 1.73 17.23 -28.90
N GLY A 149 0.91 16.17 -29.00
CA GLY A 149 0.37 15.66 -30.26
C GLY A 149 1.34 14.80 -31.09
N THR A 150 2.55 14.57 -30.62
CA THR A 150 3.41 13.53 -31.14
C THR A 150 2.89 12.16 -30.66
N PHE A 151 2.70 11.22 -31.57
CA PHE A 151 2.33 9.85 -31.18
C PHE A 151 3.45 9.26 -30.30
N GLY A 152 3.32 9.43 -28.97
CA GLY A 152 4.30 8.96 -28.03
C GLY A 152 3.71 8.79 -26.62
N ILE A 153 4.30 7.87 -25.87
CA ILE A 153 4.00 7.69 -24.44
C ILE A 153 4.93 8.61 -23.66
N SER A 154 4.38 9.39 -22.73
CA SER A 154 5.17 10.25 -21.85
C SER A 154 6.18 9.43 -21.03
N ALA A 155 7.47 9.78 -21.12
CA ALA A 155 8.52 9.13 -20.33
C ALA A 155 8.23 9.21 -18.82
N GLY A 156 7.68 10.33 -18.35
CA GLY A 156 7.26 10.49 -16.96
C GLY A 156 6.16 9.52 -16.56
N ALA A 157 5.17 9.28 -17.45
CA ALA A 157 4.12 8.29 -17.20
C ALA A 157 4.70 6.87 -17.12
N VAL A 158 5.64 6.50 -18.00
CA VAL A 158 6.29 5.18 -17.97
C VAL A 158 7.04 4.97 -16.65
N LEU A 159 7.76 5.98 -16.16
CA LEU A 159 8.46 5.90 -14.88
C LEU A 159 7.48 5.72 -13.71
N ILE A 160 6.36 6.43 -13.70
CA ILE A 160 5.32 6.29 -12.66
C ILE A 160 4.66 4.90 -12.72
N LEU A 161 4.36 4.39 -13.91
CA LEU A 161 3.86 3.01 -14.07
C LEU A 161 4.90 1.97 -13.61
N GLY A 162 6.19 2.23 -13.83
CA GLY A 162 7.29 1.44 -13.28
C GLY A 162 7.30 1.46 -11.74
N ALA A 163 7.02 2.61 -11.12
CA ALA A 163 6.87 2.72 -9.68
C ALA A 163 5.67 1.88 -9.18
N CYS A 164 4.53 1.95 -9.87
CA CYS A 164 3.35 1.12 -9.56
C CYS A 164 3.65 -0.38 -9.65
N PHE A 165 4.45 -0.81 -10.64
CA PHE A 165 4.89 -2.19 -10.74
C PHE A 165 5.77 -2.61 -9.56
N CYS A 166 6.73 -1.76 -9.15
CA CYS A 166 7.56 -2.00 -7.97
C CYS A 166 6.73 -2.12 -6.70
N TRP A 167 5.70 -1.28 -6.52
CA TRP A 167 4.78 -1.37 -5.39
C TRP A 167 3.82 -2.55 -5.50
N GLY A 168 3.45 -2.97 -6.71
CA GLY A 168 2.74 -4.23 -6.91
C GLY A 168 3.52 -5.44 -6.38
N ILE A 169 4.83 -5.49 -6.60
CA ILE A 169 5.72 -6.50 -6.01
C ILE A 169 5.76 -6.35 -4.48
N ASP A 170 5.99 -5.13 -3.99
CA ASP A 170 6.03 -4.82 -2.56
C ASP A 170 4.77 -5.28 -1.83
N ASN A 171 3.59 -4.94 -2.34
CA ASN A 171 2.31 -5.30 -1.75
C ASN A 171 2.15 -6.82 -1.65
N ASN A 172 2.45 -7.55 -2.72
CA ASN A 172 2.34 -9.00 -2.73
C ASN A 172 3.33 -9.68 -1.75
N VAL A 173 4.57 -9.20 -1.68
CA VAL A 173 5.58 -9.76 -0.76
C VAL A 173 5.31 -9.34 0.69
N THR A 174 4.83 -8.13 0.93
CA THR A 174 4.48 -7.63 2.27
C THR A 174 3.37 -8.46 2.93
N ARG A 175 2.53 -9.15 2.17
CA ARG A 175 1.54 -10.12 2.71
C ARG A 175 2.20 -11.18 3.59
N SER A 176 3.39 -11.67 3.23
CA SER A 176 4.16 -12.62 4.03
C SER A 176 4.63 -12.05 5.38
N LEU A 177 4.57 -10.73 5.55
CA LEU A 177 4.95 -10.01 6.76
C LEU A 177 3.73 -9.43 7.52
N SER A 178 2.49 -9.73 7.09
CA SER A 178 1.27 -9.14 7.65
C SER A 178 1.06 -9.44 9.14
N GLY A 179 1.59 -10.57 9.63
CA GLY A 179 1.58 -10.93 11.05
C GLY A 179 2.59 -10.19 11.93
N LYS A 180 3.50 -9.39 11.33
CA LYS A 180 4.57 -8.70 12.06
C LYS A 180 4.14 -7.30 12.52
N ASP A 181 4.93 -6.70 13.43
CA ASP A 181 4.74 -5.31 13.83
C ASP A 181 4.88 -4.36 12.63
N PRO A 182 3.78 -3.72 12.19
CA PRO A 182 3.80 -2.86 11.01
C PRO A 182 4.75 -1.68 11.17
N ALA A 183 4.82 -1.11 12.38
CA ALA A 183 5.71 0.02 12.63
C ALA A 183 7.18 -0.39 12.45
N SER A 184 7.56 -1.59 12.92
CA SER A 184 8.90 -2.12 12.72
C SER A 184 9.23 -2.36 11.24
N VAL A 185 8.30 -2.90 10.47
CA VAL A 185 8.48 -3.10 9.02
C VAL A 185 8.69 -1.75 8.32
N VAL A 186 7.87 -0.73 8.62
CA VAL A 186 7.99 0.61 8.01
C VAL A 186 9.28 1.31 8.47
N ILE A 187 9.70 1.16 9.72
CA ILE A 187 10.97 1.70 10.21
C ILE A 187 12.14 1.10 9.43
N ILE A 188 12.18 -0.23 9.26
CA ILE A 188 13.23 -0.89 8.49
C ILE A 188 13.23 -0.42 7.04
N LYS A 189 12.07 -0.43 6.38
CA LYS A 189 11.90 0.07 5.01
C LYS A 189 12.40 1.51 4.88
N GLY A 190 11.95 2.40 5.75
CA GLY A 190 12.28 3.82 5.72
C GLY A 190 13.77 4.10 5.96
N MET A 191 14.36 3.47 6.97
CA MET A 191 15.78 3.65 7.29
C MET A 191 16.68 3.08 6.19
N CYS A 192 16.44 1.84 5.74
CA CYS A 192 17.25 1.22 4.69
C CYS A 192 17.13 1.99 3.37
N ALA A 193 15.91 2.34 2.96
CA ALA A 193 15.69 3.08 1.71
C ALA A 193 16.26 4.49 1.77
N GLY A 194 16.11 5.18 2.92
CA GLY A 194 16.70 6.49 3.11
C GLY A 194 18.22 6.48 3.00
N ILE A 195 18.89 5.53 3.67
CA ILE A 195 20.35 5.40 3.61
C ILE A 195 20.82 5.05 2.19
N VAL A 196 20.24 4.01 1.58
CA VAL A 196 20.60 3.59 0.22
C VAL A 196 20.35 4.70 -0.79
N GLY A 197 19.19 5.36 -0.70
CA GLY A 197 18.85 6.46 -1.61
C GLY A 197 19.78 7.66 -1.46
N LEU A 198 20.18 8.05 -0.23
CA LEU A 198 21.15 9.14 -0.03
C LEU A 198 22.53 8.77 -0.57
N ILE A 199 22.97 7.52 -0.42
CA ILE A 199 24.22 7.05 -1.06
C ILE A 199 24.12 7.16 -2.58
N LEU A 200 23.03 6.68 -3.19
CA LEU A 200 22.82 6.77 -4.63
C LEU A 200 22.78 8.23 -5.10
N ALA A 201 22.06 9.11 -4.39
CA ALA A 201 21.98 10.53 -4.72
C ALA A 201 23.36 11.18 -4.73
N THR A 202 24.20 10.89 -3.73
CA THR A 202 25.56 11.44 -3.66
C THR A 202 26.45 10.89 -4.77
N LEU A 203 26.33 9.61 -5.12
CA LEU A 203 27.12 8.98 -6.20
C LEU A 203 26.81 9.57 -7.57
N ILE A 204 25.56 10.00 -7.83
CA ILE A 204 25.18 10.66 -9.09
C ILE A 204 25.32 12.18 -9.06
N GLY A 205 25.79 12.74 -7.94
CA GLY A 205 26.06 14.16 -7.81
C GLY A 205 24.83 15.04 -7.50
N GLU A 206 23.73 14.47 -6.99
CA GLU A 206 22.63 15.29 -6.48
C GLU A 206 23.06 16.01 -5.20
N SER A 207 22.79 17.32 -5.12
CA SER A 207 23.08 18.12 -3.95
C SER A 207 21.97 18.01 -2.90
N LEU A 208 22.34 18.07 -1.62
CA LEU A 208 21.36 18.18 -0.54
C LEU A 208 20.74 19.56 -0.55
N PRO A 209 19.41 19.68 -0.36
CA PRO A 209 18.75 20.96 -0.23
C PRO A 209 19.09 21.63 1.12
N SER A 210 18.65 22.85 1.33
CA SER A 210 18.85 23.55 2.59
C SER A 210 18.24 22.80 3.78
N THR A 211 18.80 22.98 4.98
CA THR A 211 18.35 22.29 6.20
C THR A 211 16.86 22.44 6.47
N HIS A 212 16.28 23.61 6.19
CA HIS A 212 14.84 23.82 6.36
C HIS A 212 14.01 22.94 5.42
N VAL A 213 14.44 22.82 4.17
CA VAL A 213 13.78 21.95 3.17
C VAL A 213 13.91 20.49 3.55
N ILE A 214 15.10 20.06 4.03
CA ILE A 214 15.29 18.70 4.57
C ILE A 214 14.27 18.43 5.67
N LEU A 215 14.11 19.33 6.63
CA LEU A 215 13.17 19.16 7.74
C LEU A 215 11.71 19.03 7.23
N TYR A 216 11.28 19.87 6.27
CA TYR A 216 9.94 19.76 5.69
C TYR A 216 9.74 18.45 4.93
N ILE A 217 10.74 17.97 4.19
CA ILE A 217 10.67 16.68 3.50
C ILE A 217 10.57 15.52 4.51
N LEU A 218 11.38 15.53 5.59
CA LEU A 218 11.32 14.53 6.64
C LEU A 218 9.94 14.51 7.33
N ILE A 219 9.38 15.67 7.65
CA ILE A 219 8.04 15.79 8.22
C ILE A 219 6.99 15.24 7.24
N THR A 220 7.06 15.60 5.97
CA THR A 220 6.15 15.10 4.93
C THR A 220 6.25 13.57 4.83
N GLY A 221 7.45 13.01 4.85
CA GLY A 221 7.69 11.57 4.86
C GLY A 221 7.12 10.89 6.10
N PHE A 222 7.31 11.47 7.28
CA PHE A 222 6.74 10.93 8.51
C PHE A 222 5.21 10.85 8.46
N PHE A 223 4.53 11.93 8.09
CA PHE A 223 3.07 11.94 8.03
C PHE A 223 2.55 11.12 6.86
N GLY A 224 3.11 11.29 5.67
CA GLY A 224 2.61 10.71 4.43
C GLY A 224 2.91 9.23 4.26
N TYR A 225 4.11 8.77 4.59
CA TYR A 225 4.50 7.36 4.45
C TYR A 225 4.59 6.63 5.78
N GLY A 226 4.94 7.32 6.88
CA GLY A 226 5.03 6.71 8.19
C GLY A 226 3.68 6.56 8.88
N LEU A 227 3.11 7.68 9.33
CA LEU A 227 1.88 7.70 10.11
C LEU A 227 0.68 7.20 9.30
N SER A 228 0.57 7.57 8.01
CA SER A 228 -0.55 7.15 7.17
C SER A 228 -0.63 5.62 7.08
N LEU A 229 0.51 4.95 6.87
CA LEU A 229 0.56 3.49 6.75
C LEU A 229 0.21 2.79 8.08
N VAL A 230 0.68 3.33 9.21
CA VAL A 230 0.30 2.80 10.55
C VAL A 230 -1.20 2.97 10.80
N LEU A 231 -1.78 4.11 10.45
CA LEU A 231 -3.22 4.35 10.57
C LEU A 231 -4.02 3.41 9.65
N PHE A 232 -3.57 3.22 8.41
CA PHE A 232 -4.17 2.29 7.46
C PHE A 232 -4.22 0.86 8.03
N ILE A 233 -3.08 0.34 8.51
CA ILE A 233 -3.01 -1.02 9.03
C ILE A 233 -3.85 -1.20 10.30
N ARG A 234 -3.88 -0.20 11.21
CA ARG A 234 -4.76 -0.23 12.38
C ARG A 234 -6.24 -0.25 11.99
N SER A 235 -6.62 0.57 11.01
CA SER A 235 -8.00 0.60 10.50
C SER A 235 -8.37 -0.71 9.81
N LEU A 236 -7.45 -1.32 9.08
CA LEU A 236 -7.61 -2.62 8.42
C LEU A 236 -7.94 -3.74 9.40
N ARG A 237 -7.32 -3.75 10.58
CA ARG A 237 -7.59 -4.72 11.64
C ARG A 237 -8.98 -4.57 12.27
N THR A 238 -9.54 -3.36 12.26
CA THR A 238 -10.84 -3.07 12.90
C THR A 238 -12.01 -3.12 11.91
N LEU A 239 -11.83 -2.51 10.71
CA LEU A 239 -12.88 -2.39 9.70
C LEU A 239 -12.86 -3.52 8.67
N GLY A 240 -11.75 -4.29 8.63
CA GLY A 240 -11.48 -5.27 7.58
C GLY A 240 -10.90 -4.65 6.31
N ALA A 241 -10.37 -5.53 5.45
CA ALA A 241 -9.60 -5.14 4.28
C ALA A 241 -10.43 -4.39 3.22
N VAL A 242 -11.66 -4.84 2.97
CA VAL A 242 -12.54 -4.24 1.94
C VAL A 242 -12.86 -2.78 2.27
N ARG A 243 -13.35 -2.50 3.48
CA ARG A 243 -13.72 -1.14 3.87
C ARG A 243 -12.53 -0.20 3.93
N THR A 244 -11.43 -0.65 4.53
CA THR A 244 -10.21 0.15 4.67
C THR A 244 -9.55 0.38 3.32
N GLY A 245 -9.45 -0.64 2.48
CA GLY A 245 -8.91 -0.56 1.13
C GLY A 245 -9.72 0.39 0.24
N SER A 246 -11.06 0.32 0.30
CA SER A 246 -11.95 1.22 -0.43
C SER A 246 -11.73 2.69 -0.07
N LEU A 247 -11.56 2.99 1.21
CA LEU A 247 -11.27 4.35 1.67
C LEU A 247 -9.88 4.81 1.25
N PHE A 248 -8.89 3.93 1.33
CA PHE A 248 -7.52 4.26 0.97
C PHE A 248 -7.34 4.44 -0.56
N ALA A 249 -8.15 3.74 -1.36
CA ALA A 249 -8.19 3.90 -2.82
C ALA A 249 -8.62 5.31 -3.28
N LEU A 250 -9.13 6.15 -2.36
CA LEU A 250 -9.38 7.57 -2.64
C LEU A 250 -8.10 8.42 -2.67
N ALA A 251 -6.98 7.93 -2.14
CA ALA A 251 -5.75 8.71 -2.02
C ALA A 251 -5.25 9.32 -3.35
N PRO A 252 -5.20 8.60 -4.50
CA PRO A 252 -4.82 9.19 -5.77
C PRO A 252 -5.73 10.32 -6.22
N PHE A 253 -7.04 10.21 -5.98
CA PHE A 253 -8.02 11.25 -6.33
C PHE A 253 -7.88 12.49 -5.43
N ILE A 254 -7.58 12.29 -4.14
CA ILE A 254 -7.26 13.36 -3.20
C ILE A 254 -6.00 14.11 -3.67
N GLY A 255 -4.97 13.39 -4.10
CA GLY A 255 -3.74 13.98 -4.63
C GLY A 255 -3.98 14.80 -5.89
N ALA A 256 -4.77 14.28 -6.83
CA ALA A 256 -5.15 15.01 -8.04
C ALA A 256 -5.96 16.27 -7.70
N GLY A 257 -6.98 16.15 -6.86
CA GLY A 257 -7.79 17.27 -6.41
C GLY A 257 -6.97 18.34 -5.68
N PHE A 258 -6.04 17.93 -4.81
CA PHE A 258 -5.12 18.85 -4.15
C PHE A 258 -4.23 19.59 -5.14
N SER A 259 -3.70 18.90 -6.17
CA SER A 259 -2.89 19.53 -7.22
C SER A 259 -3.68 20.61 -7.98
N TRP A 260 -4.91 20.29 -8.34
CA TRP A 260 -5.76 21.23 -9.10
C TRP A 260 -6.15 22.46 -8.28
N ILE A 261 -6.47 22.28 -6.99
CA ILE A 261 -6.94 23.36 -6.12
C ILE A 261 -5.78 24.20 -5.56
N PHE A 262 -4.72 23.56 -5.07
CA PHE A 262 -3.67 24.24 -4.29
C PHE A 262 -2.39 24.52 -5.09
N LEU A 263 -2.07 23.71 -6.12
CA LEU A 263 -0.93 23.97 -7.00
C LEU A 263 -1.33 24.76 -8.25
N GLY A 264 -2.63 25.02 -8.46
CA GLY A 264 -3.12 25.75 -9.62
C GLY A 264 -2.98 25.01 -10.94
N GLU A 265 -2.81 23.67 -10.91
CA GLU A 265 -2.78 22.86 -12.11
C GLU A 265 -4.17 22.82 -12.74
N VAL A 266 -4.28 23.18 -14.02
CA VAL A 266 -5.55 23.08 -14.76
C VAL A 266 -5.64 21.69 -15.36
N PRO A 267 -6.66 20.89 -14.97
CA PRO A 267 -6.82 19.55 -15.55
C PRO A 267 -7.18 19.66 -17.04
N GLY A 268 -6.35 19.07 -17.90
CA GLY A 268 -6.69 18.89 -19.30
C GLY A 268 -7.85 17.86 -19.45
N TYR A 269 -8.46 17.82 -20.64
CA TYR A 269 -9.57 16.87 -20.92
C TYR A 269 -9.17 15.42 -20.65
N GLN A 270 -7.91 15.06 -20.93
CA GLN A 270 -7.35 13.72 -20.64
C GLN A 270 -7.43 13.39 -19.15
N ALA A 271 -7.07 14.35 -18.27
CA ALA A 271 -7.11 14.13 -16.81
C ALA A 271 -8.55 13.94 -16.32
N VAL A 272 -9.51 14.70 -16.86
CA VAL A 272 -10.93 14.59 -16.49
C VAL A 272 -11.52 13.24 -16.96
N VAL A 273 -11.26 12.85 -18.20
CA VAL A 273 -11.74 11.57 -18.74
C VAL A 273 -11.12 10.39 -17.99
N SER A 274 -9.82 10.44 -17.75
CA SER A 274 -9.11 9.39 -17.00
C SER A 274 -9.59 9.29 -15.55
N PHE A 275 -9.84 10.41 -14.89
CA PHE A 275 -10.43 10.46 -13.55
C PHE A 275 -11.74 9.66 -13.49
N LEU A 276 -12.63 9.84 -14.46
CA LEU A 276 -13.91 9.13 -14.51
C LEU A 276 -13.70 7.62 -14.70
N PHE A 277 -12.86 7.20 -15.66
CA PHE A 277 -12.55 5.78 -15.86
C PHE A 277 -11.94 5.14 -14.61
N MET A 278 -10.97 5.80 -13.99
CA MET A 278 -10.30 5.29 -12.78
C MET A 278 -11.25 5.27 -11.59
N ALA A 279 -12.12 6.29 -11.43
CA ALA A 279 -13.12 6.32 -10.37
C ALA A 279 -14.13 5.17 -10.50
N ILE A 280 -14.58 4.87 -11.73
CA ILE A 280 -15.44 3.71 -12.00
C ILE A 280 -14.69 2.41 -11.65
N GLY A 281 -13.43 2.26 -12.08
CA GLY A 281 -12.62 1.09 -11.77
C GLY A 281 -12.45 0.88 -10.27
N VAL A 282 -12.04 1.92 -9.55
CA VAL A 282 -11.87 1.87 -8.08
C VAL A 282 -13.21 1.58 -7.39
N TYR A 283 -14.31 2.19 -7.82
CA TYR A 283 -15.64 1.92 -7.28
C TYR A 283 -16.04 0.45 -7.47
N LEU A 284 -15.80 -0.15 -8.63
CA LEU A 284 -16.13 -1.54 -8.91
C LEU A 284 -15.32 -2.51 -8.00
N ILE A 285 -14.03 -2.23 -7.77
CA ILE A 285 -13.19 -3.02 -6.84
C ILE A 285 -13.68 -2.83 -5.40
N ALA A 286 -13.93 -1.59 -5.00
CA ALA A 286 -14.32 -1.24 -3.65
C ALA A 286 -15.69 -1.81 -3.22
N THR A 287 -16.55 -2.13 -4.18
CA THR A 287 -17.91 -2.68 -3.96
C THR A 287 -18.02 -4.15 -4.34
N GLU A 288 -16.90 -4.85 -4.52
CA GLU A 288 -16.92 -6.29 -4.77
C GLU A 288 -17.15 -7.04 -3.46
N ASP A 289 -18.22 -7.85 -3.43
CA ASP A 289 -18.47 -8.82 -2.37
C ASP A 289 -17.88 -10.17 -2.77
N HIS A 290 -16.83 -10.58 -2.06
CA HIS A 290 -16.19 -11.87 -2.29
C HIS A 290 -16.60 -12.84 -1.17
N HIS A 291 -17.55 -13.72 -1.49
CA HIS A 291 -18.00 -14.79 -0.62
C HIS A 291 -17.81 -16.14 -1.34
N HIS A 292 -17.05 -17.03 -0.79
CA HIS A 292 -16.99 -18.43 -1.24
C HIS A 292 -16.59 -19.35 -0.11
N LEU A 293 -17.02 -20.61 -0.21
CA LEU A 293 -16.60 -21.67 0.68
C LEU A 293 -15.12 -21.98 0.42
N HIS A 294 -14.28 -21.93 1.44
CA HIS A 294 -12.86 -22.26 1.35
C HIS A 294 -12.39 -23.04 2.57
N SER A 295 -11.33 -23.78 2.38
CA SER A 295 -10.69 -24.56 3.43
C SER A 295 -9.35 -23.95 3.80
N HIS A 296 -9.14 -23.67 5.07
CA HIS A 296 -7.83 -23.28 5.58
C HIS A 296 -6.91 -24.48 5.66
N ILE A 297 -5.71 -24.38 5.07
CA ILE A 297 -4.68 -25.39 5.27
C ILE A 297 -4.04 -25.23 6.65
N ARG A 298 -3.54 -26.34 7.18
CA ARG A 298 -2.83 -26.34 8.45
C ARG A 298 -1.57 -25.51 8.35
N VAL A 299 -1.53 -24.33 9.00
CA VAL A 299 -0.40 -23.39 8.97
C VAL A 299 0.08 -23.14 10.38
N SER A 300 1.41 -23.13 10.57
CA SER A 300 2.03 -22.75 11.85
C SER A 300 2.81 -21.44 11.65
N HIS A 301 2.36 -20.39 12.33
CA HIS A 301 3.00 -19.08 12.27
C HIS A 301 2.77 -18.29 13.57
N ASP A 302 3.50 -17.19 13.70
CA ASP A 302 3.43 -16.29 14.84
C ASP A 302 2.72 -15.01 14.44
N HIS A 303 1.53 -14.74 15.05
CA HIS A 303 0.79 -13.51 14.85
C HIS A 303 -0.05 -13.15 16.09
N ARG A 304 -0.53 -11.92 16.13
CA ARG A 304 -1.44 -11.44 17.17
C ARG A 304 -2.86 -11.93 16.91
N HIS A 305 -3.49 -12.55 17.92
CA HIS A 305 -4.84 -13.10 17.82
C HIS A 305 -5.62 -12.96 19.14
N ARG A 306 -6.92 -13.21 19.07
CA ARG A 306 -7.84 -13.38 20.19
C ARG A 306 -8.51 -14.74 20.10
N HIS A 307 -8.86 -15.33 21.23
CA HIS A 307 -9.55 -16.63 21.28
C HIS A 307 -11.04 -16.59 20.90
N ASP A 308 -11.60 -15.41 20.71
CA ASP A 308 -12.99 -15.18 20.30
C ASP A 308 -13.17 -14.93 18.80
N ASP A 309 -12.13 -15.10 18.00
CA ASP A 309 -12.14 -14.90 16.54
C ASP A 309 -12.66 -16.09 15.72
N GLY A 310 -12.97 -17.22 16.38
CA GLY A 310 -13.51 -18.44 15.76
C GLY A 310 -12.48 -19.30 15.00
N HIS A 311 -11.21 -18.89 14.96
CA HIS A 311 -10.12 -19.60 14.28
C HIS A 311 -9.10 -20.21 15.26
N HIS A 312 -9.18 -19.88 16.56
CA HIS A 312 -8.22 -20.26 17.57
C HIS A 312 -8.87 -21.09 18.68
N THR A 313 -8.55 -22.38 18.73
CA THR A 313 -9.13 -23.34 19.69
C THR A 313 -8.14 -23.88 20.73
N HIS A 314 -6.88 -23.39 20.73
CA HIS A 314 -5.87 -23.84 21.69
C HIS A 314 -6.02 -23.14 23.07
N SER A 315 -5.68 -23.86 24.14
CA SER A 315 -5.75 -23.37 25.51
C SER A 315 -4.37 -22.90 26.01
N HIS A 316 -4.35 -21.87 26.85
CA HIS A 316 -3.19 -21.42 27.60
C HIS A 316 -3.21 -21.90 29.04
N LEU A 317 -2.03 -22.06 29.64
CA LEU A 317 -1.88 -22.43 31.05
C LEU A 317 -2.26 -21.25 32.00
N GLU A 318 -2.28 -20.03 31.51
CA GLU A 318 -2.72 -18.84 32.24
C GLU A 318 -3.92 -18.23 31.52
N SER A 319 -4.96 -17.89 32.31
CA SER A 319 -6.19 -17.25 31.83
C SER A 319 -5.94 -15.78 31.50
N ASP A 320 -5.32 -15.50 30.38
CA ASP A 320 -5.26 -14.13 29.85
C ASP A 320 -6.30 -13.96 28.73
N PRO A 321 -7.40 -13.21 28.96
CA PRO A 321 -8.43 -12.98 27.97
C PRO A 321 -8.06 -11.92 26.93
N GLY A 322 -6.81 -11.43 26.93
CA GLY A 322 -6.34 -10.37 26.05
C GLY A 322 -5.84 -10.83 24.68
N GLU A 323 -5.60 -9.88 23.80
CA GLU A 323 -4.88 -10.11 22.54
C GLU A 323 -3.39 -10.34 22.82
N HIS A 324 -2.82 -11.38 22.21
CA HIS A 324 -1.40 -11.72 22.36
C HIS A 324 -0.84 -12.37 21.09
N ALA A 325 0.50 -12.50 20.99
CA ALA A 325 1.17 -13.11 19.86
C ALA A 325 2.10 -14.24 20.32
N HIS A 326 1.98 -15.41 19.71
CA HIS A 326 2.90 -16.53 19.88
C HIS A 326 2.82 -17.49 18.70
N LEU A 327 3.81 -18.38 18.59
CA LEU A 327 3.78 -19.45 17.59
C LEU A 327 2.68 -20.45 17.95
N HIS A 328 1.71 -20.65 17.06
CA HIS A 328 0.66 -21.65 17.19
C HIS A 328 0.27 -22.23 15.83
N GLN A 329 -0.52 -23.30 15.86
CA GLN A 329 -0.95 -24.02 14.69
C GLN A 329 -2.45 -23.84 14.52
N HIS A 330 -2.87 -23.49 13.30
CA HIS A 330 -4.27 -23.48 12.89
C HIS A 330 -4.66 -24.85 12.38
N ASP A 331 -5.80 -25.35 12.83
CA ASP A 331 -6.39 -26.57 12.28
C ASP A 331 -7.11 -26.27 10.95
N MET A 332 -7.33 -27.32 10.17
CA MET A 332 -8.08 -27.21 8.91
C MET A 332 -9.55 -26.90 9.23
N VAL A 333 -10.02 -25.73 8.83
CA VAL A 333 -11.41 -25.28 8.99
C VAL A 333 -11.97 -24.91 7.63
N THR A 334 -13.16 -25.42 7.30
CA THR A 334 -13.89 -25.04 6.09
C THR A 334 -15.08 -24.20 6.49
N HIS A 335 -15.14 -22.95 6.04
CA HIS A 335 -16.24 -22.04 6.29
C HIS A 335 -16.41 -21.01 5.17
N ASP A 336 -17.54 -20.29 5.21
CA ASP A 336 -17.86 -19.21 4.28
C ASP A 336 -17.88 -17.89 5.06
N HIS A 337 -17.00 -16.96 4.69
CA HIS A 337 -17.04 -15.59 5.18
C HIS A 337 -16.40 -14.63 4.19
N GLN A 338 -16.71 -13.37 4.32
CA GLN A 338 -16.08 -12.32 3.53
C GLN A 338 -14.60 -12.16 3.92
N HIS A 339 -13.68 -12.34 2.98
CA HIS A 339 -12.25 -12.25 3.23
C HIS A 339 -11.49 -11.65 2.03
N THR A 340 -10.28 -11.16 2.33
CA THR A 340 -9.27 -10.83 1.32
C THR A 340 -8.06 -11.73 1.57
N PRO A 341 -7.29 -12.06 0.53
CA PRO A 341 -6.10 -12.88 0.68
C PRO A 341 -5.13 -12.29 1.72
N ASP A 342 -4.85 -13.06 2.76
CA ASP A 342 -3.87 -12.77 3.80
C ASP A 342 -3.11 -14.05 4.20
N LEU A 343 -2.37 -14.04 5.32
CA LEU A 343 -1.64 -15.23 5.81
C LEU A 343 -2.56 -16.41 6.15
N HIS A 344 -3.81 -16.13 6.52
CA HIS A 344 -4.79 -17.17 6.90
C HIS A 344 -5.62 -17.65 5.71
N HIS A 345 -5.73 -16.81 4.66
CA HIS A 345 -6.59 -17.05 3.50
C HIS A 345 -5.78 -17.37 2.23
N TYR A 346 -4.62 -18.05 2.41
CA TYR A 346 -3.87 -18.64 1.32
C TYR A 346 -4.36 -20.08 1.11
N HIS A 347 -5.11 -20.32 0.05
CA HIS A 347 -5.64 -21.65 -0.30
C HIS A 347 -5.68 -21.81 -1.82
N ASP A 348 -5.46 -23.04 -2.28
CA ASP A 348 -5.66 -23.39 -3.67
C ASP A 348 -7.16 -23.43 -3.98
N HIS A 349 -7.58 -22.71 -5.00
CA HIS A 349 -8.92 -22.83 -5.56
C HIS A 349 -9.00 -24.08 -6.44
N GLU A 350 -8.92 -25.27 -5.86
CA GLU A 350 -9.35 -26.47 -6.57
C GLU A 350 -10.85 -26.33 -6.82
N LEU A 351 -11.22 -26.26 -8.09
CA LEU A 351 -12.59 -26.38 -8.54
C LEU A 351 -13.11 -27.71 -8.01
N LEU A 352 -13.95 -27.69 -6.97
CA LEU A 352 -14.72 -28.85 -6.59
C LEU A 352 -15.46 -29.32 -7.85
N PRO A 353 -15.36 -30.59 -8.25
CA PRO A 353 -16.07 -31.09 -9.41
C PRO A 353 -17.57 -30.80 -9.22
N ASP A 354 -18.17 -30.16 -10.21
CA ASP A 354 -19.60 -29.89 -10.30
C ASP A 354 -20.38 -31.08 -9.72
N ASP A 355 -21.01 -30.88 -8.55
CA ASP A 355 -22.04 -31.79 -8.09
C ASP A 355 -23.13 -31.79 -9.15
N LYS A 356 -23.16 -32.89 -9.87
CA LYS A 356 -24.22 -33.25 -10.81
C LYS A 356 -25.55 -32.89 -10.17
N LYS A 357 -26.30 -32.02 -10.84
CA LYS A 357 -27.73 -31.86 -10.68
C LYS A 357 -28.33 -33.26 -10.51
N SER A 358 -28.68 -33.59 -9.28
CA SER A 358 -29.60 -34.71 -9.04
C SER A 358 -31.00 -34.19 -9.27
N GLU A 359 -31.66 -34.88 -10.16
CA GLU A 359 -33.04 -34.82 -10.57
C GLU A 359 -34.07 -34.52 -9.48
#